data_53f88c73fb9c6e4fc93a3ef774c1d2dc
#
_entry.id   53f88c73fb9c6e4fc93a3ef774c1d2dc
#
_cell.length_a   1.000
_cell.length_b   1.000
_cell.length_c   1.000
_cell.angle_alpha   90.00
_cell.angle_beta   90.00
_cell.angle_gamma   90.00
#
_symmetry.space_group_name_H-M   'P 1'
#
loop_
_entity.id
_entity.type
_entity.pdbx_description
1 polymer ?
#
loop_
_entity_poly.entity_id
_entity_poly.type
_entity_poly.pdbx_seq_one_letter_code
_entity_poly.pdbx_strand_id
1 'polypeptide(L)'
;PEVGAKIYRYVFYNGERHYGEEGAAILIKNQLAGLKMLADAGVMCKVNIVMIKGVNDEYIEETVQHVKSLGAVLTNIMPLIPTAGTKFENMPLVSTHELNAMRDKCGIHVKQMYHCQQCRADAIGKLQEDRSIEFRNTKTIASENKKKEEEKIRVAVSSKTGLIIDEHFGHSKEFYIYDYENNGLKFLECRKVDKYCNGPECEGESKIETI
;
A
#
# COMPACT_ATOMS: atom_id res chain seq x y z
N PRO A 1 -15.05 17.00 -3.33
CA PRO A 1 -13.87 17.88 -3.18
C PRO A 1 -13.64 18.30 -1.73
N GLU A 2 -14.67 18.73 -1.01
CA GLU A 2 -14.61 19.23 0.38
C GLU A 2 -13.95 18.25 1.36
N VAL A 3 -14.32 16.96 1.32
CA VAL A 3 -13.70 15.91 2.13
C VAL A 3 -12.25 15.68 1.69
N GLY A 4 -12.00 15.65 0.38
CA GLY A 4 -10.66 15.50 -0.17
C GLY A 4 -9.71 16.64 0.24
N ALA A 5 -10.20 17.86 0.32
CA ALA A 5 -9.45 19.02 0.80
C ALA A 5 -8.96 18.85 2.26
N LYS A 6 -9.70 18.10 3.08
CA LYS A 6 -9.29 17.76 4.45
C LYS A 6 -8.21 16.67 4.48
N ILE A 7 -8.07 15.88 3.41
CA ILE A 7 -7.14 14.74 3.34
C ILE A 7 -5.83 15.14 2.70
N TYR A 8 -5.86 15.76 1.54
CA TYR A 8 -4.66 16.06 0.76
C TYR A 8 -4.05 17.39 1.15
N ARG A 9 -2.72 17.42 1.29
CA ARG A 9 -1.98 18.66 1.51
C ARG A 9 -1.95 19.52 0.23
N TYR A 10 -1.71 18.87 -0.90
CA TYR A 10 -1.77 19.43 -2.26
C TYR A 10 -1.88 18.27 -3.27
N VAL A 11 -2.32 18.58 -4.46
CA VAL A 11 -2.29 17.69 -5.62
C VAL A 11 -1.33 18.29 -6.65
N PHE A 12 -0.38 17.48 -7.12
CA PHE A 12 0.54 17.90 -8.17
C PHE A 12 -0.02 17.49 -9.52
N TYR A 13 -0.30 18.45 -10.38
CA TYR A 13 -0.90 18.20 -11.69
C TYR A 13 -0.36 19.21 -12.72
N ASN A 14 0.02 18.75 -13.92
CA ASN A 14 0.57 19.57 -15.00
C ASN A 14 1.75 20.46 -14.60
N GLY A 15 2.62 19.98 -13.69
CA GLY A 15 3.80 20.74 -13.25
C GLY A 15 3.54 21.70 -12.09
N GLU A 16 2.30 21.82 -11.61
CA GLU A 16 1.91 22.77 -10.57
C GLU A 16 1.28 22.08 -9.34
N ARG A 17 1.30 22.79 -8.20
CA ARG A 17 0.65 22.35 -6.96
C ARG A 17 -0.70 23.02 -6.80
N HIS A 18 -1.75 22.23 -6.71
CA HIS A 18 -3.12 22.64 -6.45
C HIS A 18 -3.51 22.32 -5.02
N TYR A 19 -4.14 23.24 -4.31
CA TYR A 19 -4.46 23.10 -2.88
C TYR A 19 -5.99 23.04 -2.66
N GLY A 20 -6.36 22.60 -1.44
CA GLY A 20 -7.76 22.63 -1.00
C GLY A 20 -8.71 21.88 -1.92
N GLU A 21 -9.90 22.42 -2.12
CA GLU A 21 -10.96 21.80 -2.91
C GLU A 21 -10.64 21.72 -4.40
N GLU A 22 -9.93 22.71 -4.93
CA GLU A 22 -9.48 22.70 -6.34
C GLU A 22 -8.57 21.49 -6.60
N GLY A 23 -7.53 21.31 -5.78
CA GLY A 23 -6.64 20.15 -5.90
C GLY A 23 -7.37 18.82 -5.75
N ALA A 24 -8.25 18.73 -4.76
CA ALA A 24 -9.07 17.53 -4.54
C ALA A 24 -10.00 17.25 -5.74
N ALA A 25 -10.62 18.28 -6.32
CA ALA A 25 -11.49 18.15 -7.48
C ALA A 25 -10.72 17.63 -8.71
N ILE A 26 -9.51 18.16 -8.97
CA ILE A 26 -8.65 17.69 -10.06
C ILE A 26 -8.33 16.21 -9.90
N LEU A 27 -7.91 15.79 -8.69
CA LEU A 27 -7.56 14.39 -8.42
C LEU A 27 -8.77 13.47 -8.62
N ILE A 28 -9.90 13.79 -8.00
CA ILE A 28 -11.13 12.99 -8.07
C ILE A 28 -11.59 12.86 -9.53
N LYS A 29 -11.63 13.97 -10.27
CA LYS A 29 -12.02 13.97 -11.68
C LYS A 29 -11.16 13.01 -12.50
N ASN A 30 -9.85 13.05 -12.33
CA ASN A 30 -8.93 12.20 -13.07
C ASN A 30 -9.05 10.72 -12.66
N GLN A 31 -9.21 10.44 -11.36
CA GLN A 31 -9.42 9.07 -10.87
C GLN A 31 -10.71 8.45 -11.42
N LEU A 32 -11.82 9.18 -11.38
CA LEU A 32 -13.12 8.71 -11.87
C LEU A 32 -13.12 8.55 -13.39
N ALA A 33 -12.51 9.48 -14.13
CA ALA A 33 -12.36 9.37 -15.58
C ALA A 33 -11.52 8.14 -15.97
N GLY A 34 -10.39 7.92 -15.29
CA GLY A 34 -9.53 6.75 -15.51
C GLY A 34 -10.24 5.44 -15.19
N LEU A 35 -11.00 5.38 -14.09
CA LEU A 35 -11.81 4.22 -13.73
C LEU A 35 -12.82 3.89 -14.82
N LYS A 36 -13.56 4.90 -15.28
CA LYS A 36 -14.56 4.74 -16.36
C LYS A 36 -13.93 4.25 -17.65
N MET A 37 -12.82 4.84 -18.08
CA MET A 37 -12.10 4.42 -19.28
C MET A 37 -11.64 2.96 -19.22
N LEU A 38 -11.08 2.53 -18.08
CA LEU A 38 -10.63 1.15 -17.89
C LEU A 38 -11.81 0.17 -17.90
N ALA A 39 -12.90 0.52 -17.21
CA ALA A 39 -14.10 -0.31 -17.18
C ALA A 39 -14.73 -0.44 -18.56
N ASP A 40 -14.83 0.65 -19.34
CA ASP A 40 -15.34 0.65 -20.71
C ASP A 40 -14.47 -0.20 -21.66
N ALA A 41 -13.17 -0.26 -21.39
CA ALA A 41 -12.24 -1.13 -22.11
C ALA A 41 -12.29 -2.61 -21.64
N GLY A 42 -13.21 -2.98 -20.75
CA GLY A 42 -13.37 -4.35 -20.25
C GLY A 42 -12.34 -4.78 -19.19
N VAL A 43 -11.60 -3.83 -18.65
CA VAL A 43 -10.63 -4.13 -17.58
C VAL A 43 -11.35 -4.28 -16.24
N MET A 44 -11.08 -5.36 -15.52
CA MET A 44 -11.60 -5.57 -14.16
C MET A 44 -10.97 -4.57 -13.19
N CYS A 45 -11.77 -3.63 -12.68
CA CYS A 45 -11.32 -2.57 -11.81
C CYS A 45 -11.63 -2.85 -10.34
N LYS A 46 -10.60 -2.77 -9.49
CA LYS A 46 -10.72 -2.76 -8.04
C LYS A 46 -10.39 -1.37 -7.51
N VAL A 47 -11.22 -0.84 -6.61
CA VAL A 47 -11.01 0.45 -5.95
C VAL A 47 -10.61 0.25 -4.48
N ASN A 48 -9.49 0.82 -4.09
CA ASN A 48 -9.05 0.86 -2.69
C ASN A 48 -9.52 2.15 -2.03
N ILE A 49 -10.12 2.03 -0.84
CA ILE A 49 -10.66 3.15 -0.06
C ILE A 49 -10.05 3.10 1.34
N VAL A 50 -9.35 4.15 1.74
CA VAL A 50 -8.84 4.27 3.12
C VAL A 50 -9.91 4.95 3.97
N MET A 51 -10.39 4.25 5.00
CA MET A 51 -11.34 4.75 5.99
C MET A 51 -10.60 5.57 7.05
N ILE A 52 -10.93 6.86 7.15
CA ILE A 52 -10.38 7.81 8.11
C ILE A 52 -11.52 8.27 9.01
N LYS A 53 -11.55 7.74 10.23
CA LYS A 53 -12.62 7.97 11.19
C LYS A 53 -12.82 9.46 11.50
N GLY A 54 -14.05 9.95 11.39
CA GLY A 54 -14.40 11.36 11.58
C GLY A 54 -14.00 12.29 10.42
N VAL A 55 -13.54 11.74 9.29
CA VAL A 55 -13.17 12.53 8.11
C VAL A 55 -13.95 12.09 6.87
N ASN A 56 -13.87 10.82 6.47
CA ASN A 56 -14.53 10.31 5.27
C ASN A 56 -15.43 9.09 5.51
N ASP A 57 -15.49 8.58 6.73
CA ASP A 57 -16.24 7.38 7.09
C ASP A 57 -17.74 7.49 6.76
N GLU A 58 -18.33 8.66 6.91
CA GLU A 58 -19.75 8.89 6.54
C GLU A 58 -20.00 8.87 5.02
N TYR A 59 -18.97 9.06 4.20
CA TYR A 59 -19.06 9.17 2.73
C TYR A 59 -18.62 7.91 1.98
N ILE A 60 -18.18 6.88 2.70
CA ILE A 60 -17.64 5.66 2.06
C ILE A 60 -18.69 4.92 1.25
N GLU A 61 -19.90 4.78 1.79
CA GLU A 61 -20.97 4.09 1.09
C GLU A 61 -21.35 4.80 -0.22
N GLU A 62 -21.49 6.12 -0.19
CA GLU A 62 -21.75 6.94 -1.38
C GLU A 62 -20.61 6.79 -2.40
N THR A 63 -19.35 6.81 -1.93
CA THR A 63 -18.18 6.59 -2.77
C THR A 63 -18.24 5.21 -3.44
N VAL A 64 -18.60 4.16 -2.70
CA VAL A 64 -18.71 2.79 -3.22
C VAL A 64 -19.81 2.68 -4.27
N GLN A 65 -20.96 3.30 -4.04
CA GLN A 65 -22.06 3.35 -5.01
C GLN A 65 -21.62 4.07 -6.28
N HIS A 66 -20.93 5.19 -6.14
CA HIS A 66 -20.45 5.98 -7.27
C HIS A 66 -19.41 5.22 -8.11
N VAL A 67 -18.39 4.63 -7.51
CA VAL A 67 -17.37 3.86 -8.26
C VAL A 67 -17.97 2.61 -8.90
N LYS A 68 -18.99 1.99 -8.28
CA LYS A 68 -19.76 0.91 -8.90
C LYS A 68 -20.45 1.38 -10.17
N SER A 69 -21.10 2.55 -10.16
CA SER A 69 -21.79 3.10 -11.34
C SER A 69 -20.81 3.37 -12.50
N LEU A 70 -19.53 3.54 -12.21
CA LEU A 70 -18.46 3.71 -13.19
C LEU A 70 -17.79 2.39 -13.63
N GLY A 71 -18.24 1.24 -13.11
CA GLY A 71 -17.79 -0.08 -13.52
C GLY A 71 -16.80 -0.77 -12.59
N ALA A 72 -16.57 -0.27 -11.39
CA ALA A 72 -15.81 -1.02 -10.38
C ALA A 72 -16.53 -2.33 -10.00
N VAL A 73 -15.80 -3.43 -9.98
CA VAL A 73 -16.34 -4.78 -9.68
C VAL A 73 -16.00 -5.24 -8.27
N LEU A 74 -15.05 -4.58 -7.62
CA LEU A 74 -14.56 -4.92 -6.29
C LEU A 74 -14.09 -3.66 -5.57
N THR A 75 -14.41 -3.52 -4.29
CA THR A 75 -13.80 -2.51 -3.44
C THR A 75 -13.05 -3.14 -2.27
N ASN A 76 -12.02 -2.44 -1.81
CA ASN A 76 -11.22 -2.81 -0.65
C ASN A 76 -11.18 -1.63 0.30
N ILE A 77 -11.98 -1.69 1.35
CA ILE A 77 -11.99 -0.70 2.42
C ILE A 77 -10.92 -1.08 3.44
N MET A 78 -9.97 -0.18 3.67
CA MET A 78 -8.84 -0.38 4.58
C MET A 78 -8.87 0.69 5.66
N PRO A 79 -8.51 0.39 6.93
CA PRO A 79 -8.37 1.42 7.94
C PRO A 79 -7.13 2.28 7.67
N LEU A 80 -7.21 3.56 8.05
CA LEU A 80 -6.02 4.40 8.13
C LEU A 80 -5.06 3.81 9.18
N ILE A 81 -3.78 3.74 8.84
CA ILE A 81 -2.71 3.50 9.79
C ILE A 81 -2.06 4.86 10.10
N PRO A 82 -2.24 5.41 11.32
CA PRO A 82 -1.60 6.64 11.71
C PRO A 82 -0.08 6.51 11.62
N THR A 83 0.55 7.48 10.98
CA THR A 83 2.01 7.48 10.78
C THR A 83 2.59 8.77 11.35
N ALA A 84 3.62 8.66 12.18
CA ALA A 84 4.30 9.79 12.80
C ALA A 84 4.78 10.80 11.73
N GLY A 85 4.68 12.10 12.04
CA GLY A 85 5.04 13.19 11.14
C GLY A 85 4.02 13.47 10.03
N THR A 86 2.87 12.78 10.02
CA THR A 86 1.76 13.05 9.10
C THR A 86 0.65 13.85 9.79
N LYS A 87 -0.23 14.48 8.99
CA LYS A 87 -1.43 15.17 9.51
C LYS A 87 -2.32 14.24 10.35
N PHE A 88 -2.24 12.93 10.11
CA PHE A 88 -3.12 11.93 10.68
C PHE A 88 -2.44 11.07 11.78
N GLU A 89 -1.29 11.49 12.29
CA GLU A 89 -0.53 10.73 13.30
C GLU A 89 -1.30 10.44 14.60
N ASN A 90 -2.22 11.35 14.98
CA ASN A 90 -3.02 11.23 16.20
C ASN A 90 -4.49 10.82 15.94
N MET A 91 -4.80 10.32 14.73
CA MET A 91 -6.16 9.90 14.42
C MET A 91 -6.53 8.61 15.16
N PRO A 92 -7.79 8.48 15.60
CA PRO A 92 -8.25 7.27 16.24
C PRO A 92 -8.20 6.08 15.27
N LEU A 93 -7.76 4.94 15.78
CA LEU A 93 -7.76 3.70 15.01
C LEU A 93 -9.18 3.24 14.71
N VAL A 94 -9.38 2.72 13.51
CA VAL A 94 -10.61 2.02 13.13
C VAL A 94 -10.49 0.59 13.63
N SER A 95 -11.42 0.16 14.48
CA SER A 95 -11.45 -1.23 14.95
C SER A 95 -11.86 -2.19 13.81
N THR A 96 -11.48 -3.47 13.94
CA THR A 96 -11.91 -4.53 13.01
C THR A 96 -13.43 -4.63 12.91
N HIS A 97 -14.14 -4.43 14.01
CA HIS A 97 -15.59 -4.44 14.05
C HIS A 97 -16.19 -3.29 13.21
N GLU A 98 -15.72 -2.05 13.40
CA GLU A 98 -16.17 -0.88 12.63
C GLU A 98 -15.87 -1.05 11.14
N LEU A 99 -14.66 -1.55 10.83
CA LEU A 99 -14.25 -1.81 9.44
C LEU A 99 -15.14 -2.85 8.76
N ASN A 100 -15.42 -3.97 9.45
CA ASN A 100 -16.27 -5.01 8.90
C ASN A 100 -17.72 -4.55 8.78
N ALA A 101 -18.25 -3.81 9.75
CA ALA A 101 -19.59 -3.20 9.65
C ALA A 101 -19.70 -2.29 8.41
N MET A 102 -18.66 -1.49 8.12
CA MET A 102 -18.62 -0.67 6.91
C MET A 102 -18.55 -1.52 5.63
N ARG A 103 -17.75 -2.59 5.62
CA ARG A 103 -17.67 -3.53 4.50
C ARG A 103 -18.99 -4.23 4.24
N ASP A 104 -19.67 -4.68 5.30
CA ASP A 104 -20.98 -5.34 5.19
C ASP A 104 -22.03 -4.38 4.63
N LYS A 105 -22.07 -3.14 5.13
CA LYS A 105 -22.91 -2.08 4.61
C LYS A 105 -22.67 -1.81 3.12
N CYS A 106 -21.41 -1.73 2.70
CA CYS A 106 -21.04 -1.51 1.30
C CYS A 106 -21.18 -2.77 0.43
N GLY A 107 -21.18 -3.95 1.05
CA GLY A 107 -21.28 -5.25 0.38
C GLY A 107 -22.56 -5.47 -0.39
N ILE A 108 -23.63 -4.78 -0.04
CA ILE A 108 -24.91 -4.80 -0.77
C ILE A 108 -24.81 -4.14 -2.15
N HIS A 109 -23.85 -3.22 -2.34
CA HIS A 109 -23.67 -2.48 -3.57
C HIS A 109 -22.62 -3.11 -4.51
N VAL A 110 -21.47 -3.49 -3.95
CA VAL A 110 -20.35 -4.08 -4.71
C VAL A 110 -19.57 -5.04 -3.83
N LYS A 111 -19.00 -6.08 -4.44
CA LYS A 111 -18.19 -7.08 -3.73
C LYS A 111 -17.08 -6.41 -2.92
N GLN A 112 -16.93 -6.82 -1.65
CA GLN A 112 -15.90 -6.33 -0.74
C GLN A 112 -14.76 -7.33 -0.60
N MET A 113 -13.55 -6.79 -0.40
CA MET A 113 -12.36 -7.58 -0.11
C MET A 113 -12.15 -7.68 1.40
N TYR A 114 -12.37 -8.87 1.99
CA TYR A 114 -12.21 -9.11 3.42
C TYR A 114 -10.83 -9.62 3.82
N HIS A 115 -10.11 -10.25 2.89
CA HIS A 115 -8.82 -10.89 3.14
C HIS A 115 -7.61 -9.94 2.98
N CYS A 116 -7.86 -8.64 2.82
CA CYS A 116 -6.78 -7.66 2.81
C CYS A 116 -6.22 -7.53 4.22
N GLN A 117 -5.08 -8.14 4.45
CA GLN A 117 -4.25 -7.86 5.61
C GLN A 117 -3.47 -6.58 5.30
N GLN A 118 -3.39 -5.69 6.29
CA GLN A 118 -2.76 -4.37 6.17
C GLN A 118 -1.28 -4.51 5.78
N CYS A 119 -1.04 -4.77 4.49
CA CYS A 119 0.30 -4.86 3.95
C CYS A 119 0.85 -3.44 3.81
N ARG A 120 1.77 -3.07 4.69
CA ARG A 120 2.52 -1.82 4.64
C ARG A 120 3.81 -2.06 3.87
N ALA A 121 3.71 -2.19 2.57
CA ALA A 121 4.88 -2.42 1.69
C ALA A 121 5.91 -1.27 1.74
N ASP A 122 5.51 -0.10 2.22
CA ASP A 122 6.32 1.12 2.36
C ASP A 122 6.81 1.36 3.79
N ALA A 123 6.42 0.52 4.76
CA ALA A 123 6.79 0.68 6.15
C ALA A 123 7.92 -0.27 6.55
N ILE A 124 8.84 0.24 7.35
CA ILE A 124 9.93 -0.51 7.96
C ILE A 124 9.64 -0.64 9.45
N GLY A 125 9.67 -1.87 9.99
CA GLY A 125 9.38 -2.16 11.39
C GLY A 125 8.05 -2.88 11.62
N LYS A 126 7.66 -3.05 12.88
CA LYS A 126 6.41 -3.70 13.29
C LYS A 126 5.21 -2.76 13.08
N LEU A 127 3.98 -3.31 13.02
CA LEU A 127 2.75 -2.54 12.85
C LEU A 127 2.54 -1.42 13.89
N GLN A 128 3.08 -1.60 15.10
CA GLN A 128 2.99 -0.63 16.20
C GLN A 128 4.27 0.21 16.38
N GLU A 129 5.33 -0.10 15.61
CA GLU A 129 6.63 0.54 15.69
C GLU A 129 7.14 0.84 14.27
N ASP A 130 6.68 1.97 13.71
CA ASP A 130 7.10 2.40 12.38
C ASP A 130 8.49 3.06 12.44
N ARG A 131 9.48 2.39 11.88
CA ARG A 131 10.87 2.85 11.78
C ARG A 131 11.18 3.50 10.43
N SER A 132 10.18 3.72 9.58
CA SER A 132 10.39 4.30 8.24
C SER A 132 11.09 5.66 8.26
N ILE A 133 10.94 6.42 9.36
CA ILE A 133 11.59 7.73 9.54
C ILE A 133 13.11 7.60 9.59
N GLU A 134 13.65 6.53 10.20
CA GLU A 134 15.08 6.30 10.32
C GLU A 134 15.74 6.14 8.94
N PHE A 135 14.96 5.67 7.95
CA PHE A 135 15.43 5.38 6.60
C PHE A 135 15.07 6.47 5.58
N ARG A 136 14.22 7.46 5.94
CA ARG A 136 13.87 8.58 5.03
C ARG A 136 15.07 9.48 4.70
N ASN A 137 16.03 9.59 5.61
CA ASN A 137 17.21 10.46 5.46
C ASN A 137 18.38 9.79 4.73
N THR A 138 18.26 8.52 4.35
CA THR A 138 19.32 7.80 3.62
C THR A 138 19.60 8.36 2.22
N LYS A 139 18.65 9.12 1.64
CA LYS A 139 18.91 9.83 0.37
C LYS A 139 19.98 10.91 0.48
N THR A 140 20.16 11.50 1.65
CA THR A 140 21.19 12.52 1.89
C THR A 140 22.56 11.87 2.06
N ILE A 141 22.62 10.68 2.66
CA ILE A 141 23.88 9.92 2.85
C ILE A 141 24.37 9.37 1.51
N ALA A 142 23.47 8.96 0.60
CA ALA A 142 23.86 8.47 -0.73
C ALA A 142 24.45 9.56 -1.64
N SER A 143 24.16 10.86 -1.39
CA SER A 143 24.73 11.96 -2.16
C SER A 143 26.13 12.40 -1.65
N GLU A 144 26.45 12.11 -0.39
CA GLU A 144 27.75 12.46 0.21
C GLU A 144 28.80 11.34 0.08
N ASN A 145 28.37 10.08 -0.09
CA ASN A 145 29.26 8.91 -0.20
C ASN A 145 29.64 8.54 -1.65
N LYS A 146 29.57 9.45 -2.63
CA LYS A 146 30.02 9.19 -4.01
C LYS A 146 31.54 9.09 -4.20
N LYS A 147 32.27 8.79 -3.13
CA LYS A 147 33.66 8.38 -3.18
C LYS A 147 33.96 7.42 -2.05
N LYS A 148 33.54 6.14 -2.18
CA LYS A 148 34.23 4.99 -1.59
C LYS A 148 33.44 3.71 -1.84
N GLU A 149 34.12 2.73 -2.43
CA GLU A 149 33.83 1.30 -2.51
C GLU A 149 32.48 0.92 -3.14
N GLU A 150 32.56 0.07 -4.15
CA GLU A 150 31.44 -0.63 -4.76
C GLU A 150 30.75 -1.48 -3.68
N GLU A 151 29.71 -0.93 -3.05
CA GLU A 151 28.91 -1.66 -2.08
C GLU A 151 28.14 -2.77 -2.81
N LYS A 152 28.52 -3.99 -2.50
CA LYS A 152 27.83 -5.20 -2.91
C LYS A 152 26.50 -5.27 -2.15
N ILE A 153 25.38 -5.09 -2.87
CA ILE A 153 24.04 -5.15 -2.29
C ILE A 153 23.51 -6.58 -2.46
N ARG A 154 23.08 -7.19 -1.37
CA ARG A 154 22.39 -8.49 -1.42
C ARG A 154 20.89 -8.30 -1.45
N VAL A 155 20.22 -8.94 -2.42
CA VAL A 155 18.78 -8.82 -2.67
C VAL A 155 18.14 -10.21 -2.57
N ALA A 156 17.09 -10.32 -1.76
CA ALA A 156 16.23 -11.51 -1.69
C ALA A 156 14.93 -11.24 -2.46
N VAL A 157 14.59 -12.11 -3.39
CA VAL A 157 13.40 -11.98 -4.24
C VAL A 157 12.49 -13.18 -4.02
N SER A 158 11.20 -12.92 -3.80
CA SER A 158 10.16 -13.95 -3.72
C SER A 158 9.53 -14.19 -5.09
N SER A 159 9.47 -15.47 -5.49
CA SER A 159 8.90 -15.87 -6.78
C SER A 159 8.33 -17.28 -6.69
N LYS A 160 7.20 -17.52 -7.38
CA LYS A 160 6.63 -18.87 -7.54
C LYS A 160 7.32 -19.68 -8.62
N THR A 161 7.83 -19.01 -9.63
CA THR A 161 8.36 -19.63 -10.84
C THR A 161 9.87 -19.47 -10.96
N GLY A 162 10.50 -18.61 -10.18
CA GLY A 162 11.90 -18.22 -10.30
C GLY A 162 12.19 -17.27 -11.48
N LEU A 163 11.19 -16.86 -12.25
CA LEU A 163 11.36 -16.05 -13.46
C LEU A 163 10.87 -14.60 -13.29
N ILE A 164 9.85 -14.41 -12.48
CA ILE A 164 9.24 -13.09 -12.21
C ILE A 164 8.97 -12.93 -10.72
N ILE A 165 8.87 -11.69 -10.25
CA ILE A 165 8.51 -11.38 -8.86
C ILE A 165 6.98 -11.41 -8.77
N ASP A 166 6.41 -12.56 -8.38
CA ASP A 166 4.97 -12.84 -8.42
C ASP A 166 4.43 -13.45 -7.12
N GLU A 167 5.23 -13.47 -6.04
CA GLU A 167 4.80 -14.01 -4.76
C GLU A 167 4.93 -12.99 -3.63
N HIS A 168 3.96 -13.03 -2.71
CA HIS A 168 3.99 -12.22 -1.51
C HIS A 168 5.08 -12.72 -0.56
N PHE A 169 5.93 -11.82 -0.06
CA PHE A 169 7.07 -12.13 0.80
C PHE A 169 6.71 -13.06 1.97
N GLY A 170 5.65 -12.74 2.72
CA GLY A 170 5.20 -13.54 3.88
C GLY A 170 4.61 -14.92 3.53
N HIS A 171 4.27 -15.18 2.28
CA HIS A 171 3.73 -16.46 1.82
C HIS A 171 4.77 -17.31 1.10
N SER A 172 5.91 -16.72 0.77
CA SER A 172 6.97 -17.41 0.05
C SER A 172 7.60 -18.50 0.91
N LYS A 173 7.85 -19.64 0.29
CA LYS A 173 8.61 -20.75 0.87
C LYS A 173 10.06 -20.74 0.41
N GLU A 174 10.36 -19.97 -0.62
CA GLU A 174 11.66 -19.89 -1.25
C GLU A 174 12.00 -18.45 -1.59
N PHE A 175 13.24 -18.06 -1.36
CA PHE A 175 13.80 -16.79 -1.75
C PHE A 175 14.99 -17.01 -2.66
N TYR A 176 15.00 -16.29 -3.78
CA TYR A 176 16.12 -16.26 -4.70
C TYR A 176 17.05 -15.13 -4.29
N ILE A 177 18.27 -15.47 -3.92
CA ILE A 177 19.26 -14.53 -3.39
C ILE A 177 20.22 -14.12 -4.51
N TYR A 178 20.36 -12.82 -4.69
CA TYR A 178 21.23 -12.21 -5.67
C TYR A 178 22.18 -11.23 -5.01
N ASP A 179 23.41 -11.14 -5.52
CA ASP A 179 24.28 -10.00 -5.29
C ASP A 179 24.20 -9.04 -6.48
N TYR A 180 24.03 -7.75 -6.19
CA TYR A 180 24.07 -6.68 -7.17
C TYR A 180 25.43 -5.99 -7.06
N GLU A 181 26.21 -6.08 -8.11
CA GLU A 181 27.51 -5.45 -8.26
C GLU A 181 27.76 -5.09 -9.72
N ASN A 182 28.52 -4.04 -9.99
CA ASN A 182 28.90 -3.63 -11.35
C ASN A 182 27.72 -3.49 -12.33
N ASN A 183 26.59 -2.96 -11.87
CA ASN A 183 25.35 -2.81 -12.64
C ASN A 183 24.74 -4.14 -13.13
N GLY A 184 25.08 -5.26 -12.49
CA GLY A 184 24.58 -6.59 -12.81
C GLY A 184 24.10 -7.36 -11.58
N LEU A 185 23.12 -8.26 -11.79
CA LEU A 185 22.65 -9.18 -10.78
C LEU A 185 23.32 -10.54 -10.97
N LYS A 186 23.93 -11.07 -9.91
CA LYS A 186 24.51 -12.40 -9.86
C LYS A 186 23.69 -13.27 -8.92
N PHE A 187 23.08 -14.32 -9.45
CA PHE A 187 22.39 -15.32 -8.63
C PHE A 187 23.38 -16.05 -7.71
N LEU A 188 23.03 -16.20 -6.46
CA LEU A 188 23.83 -16.92 -5.46
C LEU A 188 23.22 -18.27 -5.10
N GLU A 189 22.00 -18.24 -4.58
CA GLU A 189 21.34 -19.43 -4.05
C GLU A 189 19.82 -19.26 -4.01
N CYS A 190 19.11 -20.38 -3.90
CA CYS A 190 17.71 -20.41 -3.51
C CYS A 190 17.62 -20.86 -2.05
N ARG A 191 17.10 -20.00 -1.19
CA ARG A 191 16.95 -20.27 0.25
C ARG A 191 15.52 -20.64 0.58
N LYS A 192 15.32 -21.83 1.14
CA LYS A 192 14.03 -22.31 1.60
C LYS A 192 13.77 -21.82 3.01
N VAL A 193 12.55 -21.33 3.24
CA VAL A 193 12.10 -20.87 4.55
C VAL A 193 10.72 -21.41 4.83
N ASP A 194 10.36 -21.52 6.11
CA ASP A 194 8.98 -21.77 6.48
C ASP A 194 8.12 -20.53 6.21
N LYS A 195 6.85 -20.73 5.86
CA LYS A 195 5.94 -19.61 5.65
C LYS A 195 5.87 -18.69 6.87
N TYR A 196 6.11 -17.40 6.66
CA TYR A 196 5.99 -16.39 7.71
C TYR A 196 4.52 -16.09 8.05
N CYS A 197 3.64 -16.10 7.05
CA CYS A 197 2.22 -15.77 7.21
C CYS A 197 1.35 -17.02 6.98
N ASN A 198 0.68 -17.48 8.04
CA ASN A 198 -0.22 -18.65 8.00
C ASN A 198 -1.71 -18.26 8.01
N GLY A 199 -2.07 -16.99 7.77
CA GLY A 199 -3.45 -16.51 7.82
C GLY A 199 -3.69 -15.44 8.89
N PRO A 200 -4.92 -15.25 9.38
CA PRO A 200 -5.30 -14.12 10.23
C PRO A 200 -4.61 -14.07 11.61
N GLU A 201 -3.94 -15.13 12.01
CA GLU A 201 -3.22 -15.24 13.29
C GLU A 201 -1.71 -15.35 13.03
N CYS A 202 -1.07 -14.22 12.69
CA CYS A 202 0.39 -14.15 12.68
C CYS A 202 0.92 -13.84 14.08
N GLU A 203 1.00 -14.85 14.93
CA GLU A 203 1.81 -14.83 16.14
C GLU A 203 3.15 -15.51 15.84
N GLY A 204 4.25 -14.76 15.77
CA GLY A 204 5.56 -15.38 15.64
C GLY A 204 6.71 -14.42 15.40
N GLU A 205 7.54 -14.25 16.43
CA GLU A 205 8.74 -13.40 16.45
C GLU A 205 9.96 -13.98 15.71
N SER A 206 9.96 -15.23 15.22
CA SER A 206 11.21 -15.98 15.02
C SER A 206 11.70 -16.16 13.58
N LYS A 207 11.04 -15.58 12.55
CA LYS A 207 11.36 -15.96 11.16
C LYS A 207 12.18 -14.93 10.36
N ILE A 208 12.38 -13.74 10.88
CA ILE A 208 13.18 -12.70 10.20
C ILE A 208 14.70 -12.99 10.29
N GLU A 209 15.12 -13.75 11.29
CA GLU A 209 16.54 -14.09 11.48
C GLU A 209 17.10 -15.08 10.45
N THR A 210 16.23 -15.70 9.63
CA THR A 210 16.62 -16.75 8.69
C THR A 210 16.86 -16.25 7.26
N ILE A 211 16.54 -14.99 6.97
CA ILE A 211 16.71 -14.35 5.66
C ILE A 211 17.89 -13.41 5.69
#